data_cc309030574efe56f9c12b63d0028aae
#
_entry.id   cc309030574efe56f9c12b63d0028aae
#
_cell.length_a   1.000
_cell.length_b   1.000
_cell.length_c   1.000
_cell.angle_alpha   90.00
_cell.angle_beta   90.00
_cell.angle_gamma   90.00
#
_symmetry.space_group_name_H-M   'P 1'
#
loop_
_entity.id
_entity.type
_entity.pdbx_description
1 polymer ?
#
loop_
_entity_poly.entity_id
_entity_poly.type
_entity_poly.pdbx_seq_one_letter_code
_entity_poly.pdbx_strand_id
1 'polypeptide(L)'
;AHSSIAMLVDALNAEGPAHDWRFVDAGTGPGTNAIRVGLIYRDTRVRPKGRPATLDGGPFTELSRVPLAQAFVPLRNGRADGLDFSVVAVHLKSKGCSEATGADSDQRDGQACWNATRVDSARRLRDWLATAPTGTGDRVAVVGDFNAYAQEDPVRVFTDAGWRDPFAGGDGDAHYSFVFDGQAGRLDHLLLGPALAARVAGAAKWHSNADEPADTRERESAGPWRSSDHDPLVVGLRLRGR
;
A
#
# COMPACT_ATOMS: atom_id res chain seq x y z
N ALA A 1 24.60 0.20 -9.21
CA ALA A 1 23.68 1.36 -9.17
C ALA A 1 22.85 1.21 -7.91
N HIS A 2 22.73 2.28 -7.11
CA HIS A 2 21.82 2.29 -5.97
C HIS A 2 20.36 2.31 -6.48
N SER A 3 19.49 1.51 -5.87
CA SER A 3 18.06 1.55 -6.18
C SER A 3 17.43 2.80 -5.56
N SER A 4 16.32 3.28 -6.14
CA SER A 4 15.63 4.47 -5.63
C SER A 4 15.22 4.33 -4.15
N ILE A 5 14.83 3.12 -3.70
CA ILE A 5 14.49 2.88 -2.30
C ILE A 5 15.73 2.95 -1.38
N ALA A 6 16.90 2.53 -1.85
CA ALA A 6 18.13 2.67 -1.08
C ALA A 6 18.50 4.14 -0.91
N MET A 7 18.41 4.94 -1.97
CA MET A 7 18.65 6.40 -1.91
C MET A 7 17.68 7.10 -0.93
N LEU A 8 16.39 6.71 -0.93
CA LEU A 8 15.42 7.24 0.04
C LEU A 8 15.82 6.89 1.48
N VAL A 9 16.20 5.65 1.74
CA VAL A 9 16.62 5.19 3.07
C VAL A 9 17.90 5.90 3.52
N ASP A 10 18.86 6.09 2.61
CA ASP A 10 20.09 6.83 2.89
C ASP A 10 19.78 8.30 3.27
N ALA A 11 18.89 8.97 2.52
CA ALA A 11 18.46 10.32 2.82
C ALA A 11 17.74 10.42 4.18
N LEU A 12 16.81 9.50 4.47
CA LEU A 12 16.12 9.45 5.77
C LEU A 12 17.08 9.23 6.94
N ASN A 13 18.12 8.44 6.74
CA ASN A 13 19.14 8.21 7.75
C ASN A 13 20.11 9.40 7.89
N ALA A 14 20.33 10.16 6.83
CA ALA A 14 21.16 11.36 6.89
C ALA A 14 20.47 12.51 7.64
N GLU A 15 19.17 12.70 7.42
CA GLU A 15 18.38 13.78 8.01
C GLU A 15 17.84 13.44 9.41
N GLY A 16 17.53 12.18 9.68
CA GLY A 16 16.92 11.73 10.94
C GLY A 16 17.95 11.39 12.02
N PRO A 17 17.67 11.72 13.31
CA PRO A 17 18.63 11.51 14.40
C PRO A 17 18.85 10.03 14.77
N ALA A 18 17.96 9.15 14.35
CA ALA A 18 17.96 7.75 14.79
C ALA A 18 18.76 6.81 13.87
N HIS A 19 18.98 7.16 12.63
CA HIS A 19 19.71 6.38 11.62
C HIS A 19 19.27 4.91 11.51
N ASP A 20 17.99 4.60 11.79
CA ASP A 20 17.44 3.26 11.95
C ASP A 20 16.50 2.84 10.81
N TRP A 21 16.48 3.59 9.72
CA TRP A 21 15.71 3.22 8.55
C TRP A 21 16.39 2.14 7.73
N ARG A 22 15.60 1.15 7.27
CA ARG A 22 15.99 0.05 6.39
C ARG A 22 14.89 -0.18 5.38
N PHE A 23 15.19 -0.89 4.30
CA PHE A 23 14.19 -1.37 3.35
C PHE A 23 14.17 -2.90 3.29
N VAL A 24 13.07 -3.45 2.80
CA VAL A 24 12.95 -4.89 2.53
C VAL A 24 13.56 -5.17 1.18
N ASP A 25 14.65 -5.96 1.18
CA ASP A 25 15.30 -6.41 -0.04
C ASP A 25 14.65 -7.72 -0.53
N ALA A 26 13.89 -7.63 -1.60
CA ALA A 26 13.28 -8.77 -2.30
C ALA A 26 14.08 -9.18 -3.56
N GLY A 27 15.28 -8.63 -3.75
CA GLY A 27 16.04 -8.79 -4.97
C GLY A 27 15.41 -8.09 -6.17
N THR A 28 15.73 -8.55 -7.38
CA THR A 28 15.12 -8.00 -8.60
C THR A 28 13.65 -8.35 -8.75
N GLY A 29 13.21 -9.43 -8.09
CA GLY A 29 11.83 -9.89 -8.10
C GLY A 29 11.28 -10.24 -9.50
N PRO A 30 10.11 -10.84 -9.59
CA PRO A 30 9.43 -11.11 -10.84
C PRO A 30 8.82 -9.83 -11.45
N GLY A 31 8.28 -9.95 -12.66
CA GLY A 31 7.63 -8.88 -13.41
C GLY A 31 8.60 -8.01 -14.20
N THR A 32 8.09 -7.41 -15.27
CA THR A 32 8.88 -6.62 -16.23
C THR A 32 8.82 -5.11 -15.99
N ASN A 33 7.88 -4.65 -15.14
CA ASN A 33 7.69 -3.23 -14.90
C ASN A 33 8.88 -2.61 -14.16
N ALA A 34 9.36 -1.48 -14.63
CA ALA A 34 10.46 -0.73 -14.01
C ALA A 34 10.03 -0.08 -12.68
N ILE A 35 8.75 0.27 -12.54
CA ILE A 35 8.19 0.83 -11.30
C ILE A 35 7.85 -0.32 -10.36
N ARG A 36 8.32 -0.23 -9.12
CA ARG A 36 8.15 -1.24 -8.08
C ARG A 36 7.51 -0.66 -6.84
N VAL A 37 6.78 -1.49 -6.10
CA VAL A 37 6.41 -1.20 -4.73
C VAL A 37 7.58 -1.49 -3.81
N GLY A 38 7.65 -0.84 -2.65
CA GLY A 38 8.70 -1.05 -1.67
C GLY A 38 8.18 -0.94 -0.24
N LEU A 39 8.93 -1.51 0.70
CA LEU A 39 8.67 -1.41 2.13
C LEU A 39 9.92 -0.89 2.82
N ILE A 40 9.79 0.21 3.56
CA ILE A 40 10.81 0.71 4.47
C ILE A 40 10.34 0.53 5.91
N TYR A 41 11.26 0.36 6.83
CA TYR A 41 10.95 0.13 8.24
C TYR A 41 12.06 0.66 9.14
N ARG A 42 11.73 0.85 10.42
CA ARG A 42 12.72 1.22 11.44
C ARG A 42 13.17 -0.03 12.20
N ASP A 43 14.45 -0.38 12.09
CA ASP A 43 15.02 -1.61 12.67
C ASP A 43 15.08 -1.58 14.22
N THR A 44 14.95 -0.41 14.83
CA THR A 44 14.76 -0.27 16.28
C THR A 44 13.33 -0.56 16.74
N ARG A 45 12.35 -0.53 15.82
CA ARG A 45 10.92 -0.68 16.11
C ARG A 45 10.38 -2.04 15.72
N VAL A 46 10.81 -2.55 14.57
CA VAL A 46 10.41 -3.86 14.06
C VAL A 46 11.61 -4.58 13.46
N ARG A 47 11.54 -5.89 13.41
CA ARG A 47 12.52 -6.74 12.73
C ARG A 47 11.81 -7.62 11.72
N PRO A 48 12.31 -7.73 10.46
CA PRO A 48 11.81 -8.70 9.50
C PRO A 48 11.85 -10.13 10.07
N LYS A 49 10.80 -10.90 9.80
CA LYS A 49 10.69 -12.32 10.15
C LYS A 49 10.57 -13.14 8.87
N GLY A 50 11.48 -14.05 8.67
CA GLY A 50 11.55 -14.83 7.43
C GLY A 50 11.97 -14.00 6.21
N ARG A 51 11.82 -14.61 5.03
CA ARG A 51 12.09 -13.95 3.75
C ARG A 51 10.86 -13.17 3.27
N PRO A 52 11.05 -12.09 2.50
CA PRO A 52 9.94 -11.46 1.80
C PRO A 52 9.34 -12.44 0.78
N ALA A 53 8.07 -12.23 0.45
CA ALA A 53 7.36 -12.98 -0.56
C ALA A 53 6.77 -12.05 -1.61
N THR A 54 6.70 -12.51 -2.85
CA THR A 54 6.14 -11.79 -3.98
C THR A 54 5.12 -12.67 -4.70
N LEU A 55 4.14 -12.05 -5.36
CA LEU A 55 3.15 -12.75 -6.18
C LEU A 55 3.40 -12.41 -7.65
N ASP A 56 3.67 -13.43 -8.46
CA ASP A 56 3.87 -13.29 -9.90
C ASP A 56 2.70 -13.87 -10.70
N GLY A 57 2.67 -13.53 -11.98
CA GLY A 57 1.73 -14.05 -12.95
C GLY A 57 0.41 -13.29 -13.07
N GLY A 58 -0.30 -13.54 -14.16
CA GLY A 58 -1.51 -12.80 -14.52
C GLY A 58 -1.22 -11.30 -14.65
N PRO A 59 -2.08 -10.41 -14.09
CA PRO A 59 -1.89 -8.97 -14.19
C PRO A 59 -0.58 -8.45 -13.59
N PHE A 60 0.05 -9.19 -12.67
CA PHE A 60 1.28 -8.76 -12.01
C PHE A 60 2.53 -8.92 -12.86
N THR A 61 2.44 -9.58 -13.99
CA THR A 61 3.58 -9.70 -14.91
C THR A 61 3.91 -8.35 -15.57
N GLU A 62 2.90 -7.60 -16.04
CA GLU A 62 3.10 -6.37 -16.82
C GLU A 62 2.20 -5.19 -16.45
N LEU A 63 0.99 -5.45 -15.96
CA LEU A 63 -0.06 -4.43 -15.81
C LEU A 63 -0.11 -3.83 -14.41
N SER A 64 -0.31 -4.64 -13.38
CA SER A 64 -0.20 -4.25 -11.98
C SER A 64 1.23 -4.45 -11.49
N ARG A 65 1.65 -3.71 -10.45
CA ARG A 65 2.98 -3.91 -9.85
C ARG A 65 2.98 -5.21 -9.04
N VAL A 66 4.10 -5.94 -9.09
CA VAL A 66 4.28 -7.16 -8.29
C VAL A 66 4.14 -6.83 -6.81
N PRO A 67 3.21 -7.48 -6.08
CA PRO A 67 3.06 -7.27 -4.64
C PRO A 67 4.30 -7.70 -3.86
N LEU A 68 4.63 -6.96 -2.81
CA LEU A 68 5.72 -7.28 -1.90
C LEU A 68 5.18 -7.47 -0.49
N ALA A 69 5.32 -8.65 0.07
CA ALA A 69 4.92 -9.00 1.43
C ALA A 69 6.12 -9.26 2.32
N GLN A 70 6.11 -8.70 3.54
CA GLN A 70 7.10 -8.99 4.58
C GLN A 70 6.43 -9.15 5.94
N ALA A 71 6.77 -10.21 6.65
CA ALA A 71 6.42 -10.35 8.05
C ALA A 71 7.40 -9.58 8.95
N PHE A 72 6.88 -8.98 10.00
CA PHE A 72 7.63 -8.23 10.99
C PHE A 72 7.29 -8.68 12.40
N VAL A 73 8.27 -8.59 13.30
CA VAL A 73 8.10 -8.74 14.74
C VAL A 73 8.34 -7.38 15.38
N PRO A 74 7.41 -6.84 16.18
CA PRO A 74 7.63 -5.64 16.97
C PRO A 74 8.79 -5.81 17.96
N LEU A 75 9.52 -4.73 18.20
CA LEU A 75 10.64 -4.70 19.14
C LEU A 75 10.39 -3.72 20.29
N ARG A 76 10.87 -4.08 21.46
CA ARG A 76 11.03 -3.21 22.62
C ARG A 76 12.40 -3.43 23.23
N ASN A 77 13.20 -2.37 23.31
CA ASN A 77 14.58 -2.45 23.80
C ASN A 77 15.41 -3.55 23.08
N GLY A 78 15.24 -3.65 21.73
CA GLY A 78 15.93 -4.61 20.88
C GLY A 78 15.43 -6.05 20.96
N ARG A 79 14.46 -6.37 21.80
CA ARG A 79 13.88 -7.71 21.96
C ARG A 79 12.49 -7.80 21.32
N ALA A 80 12.16 -8.96 20.77
CA ALA A 80 10.81 -9.23 20.26
C ALA A 80 9.78 -9.03 21.37
N ASP A 81 8.79 -8.16 21.13
CA ASP A 81 7.75 -7.81 22.11
C ASP A 81 6.45 -7.49 21.37
N GLY A 82 5.63 -8.50 21.15
CA GLY A 82 4.32 -8.35 20.55
C GLY A 82 4.02 -9.36 19.45
N LEU A 83 2.85 -9.16 18.86
CA LEU A 83 2.31 -10.03 17.83
C LEU A 83 3.00 -9.75 16.49
N ASP A 84 3.50 -10.78 15.84
CA ASP A 84 4.00 -10.68 14.47
C ASP A 84 2.86 -10.41 13.48
N PHE A 85 3.16 -9.68 12.44
CA PHE A 85 2.21 -9.27 11.41
C PHE A 85 2.91 -9.10 10.06
N SER A 86 2.15 -9.13 8.98
CA SER A 86 2.67 -8.86 7.65
C SER A 86 2.14 -7.57 7.07
N VAL A 87 3.00 -6.90 6.32
CA VAL A 87 2.64 -5.77 5.45
C VAL A 87 2.84 -6.19 4.01
N VAL A 88 1.86 -5.90 3.17
CA VAL A 88 1.84 -6.21 1.74
C VAL A 88 1.65 -4.91 0.98
N ALA A 89 2.69 -4.46 0.31
CA ALA A 89 2.64 -3.29 -0.55
C ALA A 89 2.09 -3.68 -1.92
N VAL A 90 1.13 -2.88 -2.43
CA VAL A 90 0.47 -3.09 -3.70
C VAL A 90 0.39 -1.79 -4.50
N HIS A 91 0.29 -1.93 -5.84
CA HIS A 91 -0.06 -0.86 -6.75
C HIS A 91 -0.73 -1.49 -7.97
N LEU A 92 -2.06 -1.42 -8.04
CA LEU A 92 -2.83 -2.05 -9.09
C LEU A 92 -2.83 -1.20 -10.38
N LYS A 93 -3.39 -1.73 -11.46
CA LYS A 93 -3.43 -1.08 -12.77
C LYS A 93 -4.23 0.22 -12.71
N SER A 94 -3.66 1.30 -13.25
CA SER A 94 -4.28 2.62 -13.31
C SER A 94 -5.58 2.64 -14.12
N LYS A 95 -6.45 3.62 -13.86
CA LYS A 95 -7.81 3.75 -14.45
C LYS A 95 -7.81 4.32 -15.88
N GLY A 96 -6.68 4.82 -16.39
CA GLY A 96 -6.60 5.43 -17.72
C GLY A 96 -6.94 4.45 -18.83
N CYS A 97 -7.62 4.92 -19.89
CA CYS A 97 -8.19 4.05 -20.93
C CYS A 97 -7.26 3.70 -22.09
N SER A 98 -6.00 4.15 -22.05
CA SER A 98 -5.03 3.78 -23.09
C SER A 98 -4.90 2.26 -23.17
N GLU A 99 -4.99 1.72 -24.38
CA GLU A 99 -4.83 0.30 -24.69
C GLU A 99 -5.87 -0.65 -24.05
N ALA A 100 -6.84 -0.13 -23.34
CA ALA A 100 -7.90 -0.93 -22.76
C ALA A 100 -8.85 -1.47 -23.84
N THR A 101 -9.12 -2.76 -23.82
CA THR A 101 -10.01 -3.43 -24.77
C THR A 101 -10.92 -4.46 -24.08
N GLY A 102 -12.03 -4.80 -24.71
CA GLY A 102 -12.94 -5.82 -24.21
C GLY A 102 -13.47 -5.51 -22.80
N ALA A 103 -13.30 -6.43 -21.86
CA ALA A 103 -13.75 -6.27 -20.48
C ALA A 103 -13.01 -5.18 -19.70
N ASP A 104 -11.82 -4.77 -20.17
CA ASP A 104 -11.03 -3.71 -19.59
C ASP A 104 -11.34 -2.31 -20.16
N SER A 105 -12.16 -2.21 -21.23
CA SER A 105 -12.70 -0.93 -21.69
C SER A 105 -13.66 -0.37 -20.63
N ASP A 106 -13.89 0.95 -20.67
CA ASP A 106 -14.87 1.60 -19.80
C ASP A 106 -16.27 1.01 -20.01
N GLN A 107 -16.76 0.29 -19.00
CA GLN A 107 -18.08 -0.33 -19.01
C GLN A 107 -19.20 0.67 -18.65
N ARG A 108 -18.88 1.93 -18.41
CA ARG A 108 -19.80 3.01 -17.99
C ARG A 108 -20.51 2.71 -16.66
N ASP A 109 -19.86 1.96 -15.80
CA ASP A 109 -20.31 1.60 -14.46
C ASP A 109 -19.71 2.49 -13.36
N GLY A 110 -18.95 3.52 -13.75
CA GLY A 110 -18.26 4.45 -12.85
C GLY A 110 -16.88 4.00 -12.40
N GLN A 111 -16.46 2.78 -12.79
CA GLN A 111 -15.18 2.22 -12.37
C GLN A 111 -14.04 2.48 -13.36
N ALA A 112 -14.34 3.13 -14.50
CA ALA A 112 -13.41 3.46 -15.59
C ALA A 112 -12.72 2.23 -16.21
N CYS A 113 -11.67 2.45 -17.01
CA CYS A 113 -10.98 1.35 -17.71
C CYS A 113 -10.15 0.48 -16.75
N TRP A 114 -9.78 -0.71 -17.21
CA TRP A 114 -8.96 -1.70 -16.50
C TRP A 114 -9.58 -2.25 -15.21
N ASN A 115 -10.90 -2.14 -15.03
CA ASN A 115 -11.54 -2.66 -13.82
C ASN A 115 -11.46 -4.19 -13.75
N ALA A 116 -11.67 -4.91 -14.84
CA ALA A 116 -11.54 -6.38 -14.86
C ALA A 116 -10.13 -6.83 -14.46
N THR A 117 -9.10 -6.17 -14.96
CA THR A 117 -7.69 -6.41 -14.57
C THR A 117 -7.44 -6.12 -13.09
N ARG A 118 -7.98 -5.02 -12.53
CA ARG A 118 -7.85 -4.72 -11.10
C ARG A 118 -8.57 -5.73 -10.22
N VAL A 119 -9.75 -6.19 -10.62
CA VAL A 119 -10.51 -7.23 -9.92
C VAL A 119 -9.77 -8.57 -9.94
N ASP A 120 -9.18 -8.97 -11.09
CA ASP A 120 -8.34 -10.18 -11.16
C ASP A 120 -7.11 -10.05 -10.26
N SER A 121 -6.44 -8.89 -10.27
CA SER A 121 -5.33 -8.61 -9.37
C SER A 121 -5.72 -8.76 -7.89
N ALA A 122 -6.85 -8.17 -7.49
CA ALA A 122 -7.35 -8.22 -6.13
C ALA A 122 -7.72 -9.65 -5.69
N ARG A 123 -8.38 -10.43 -6.56
CA ARG A 123 -8.72 -11.84 -6.30
C ARG A 123 -7.48 -12.70 -6.13
N ARG A 124 -6.53 -12.62 -7.06
CA ARG A 124 -5.25 -13.35 -6.97
C ARG A 124 -4.48 -13.00 -5.71
N LEU A 125 -4.43 -11.72 -5.37
CA LEU A 125 -3.77 -11.25 -4.15
C LEU A 125 -4.44 -11.84 -2.90
N ARG A 126 -5.76 -11.74 -2.78
CA ARG A 126 -6.53 -12.31 -1.67
C ARG A 126 -6.29 -13.83 -1.53
N ASP A 127 -6.38 -14.56 -2.64
CA ASP A 127 -6.23 -16.01 -2.65
C ASP A 127 -4.79 -16.43 -2.30
N TRP A 128 -3.79 -15.67 -2.77
CA TRP A 128 -2.41 -15.87 -2.37
C TRP A 128 -2.19 -15.61 -0.87
N LEU A 129 -2.77 -14.56 -0.32
CA LEU A 129 -2.66 -14.26 1.11
C LEU A 129 -3.33 -15.32 1.99
N ALA A 130 -4.38 -16.00 1.50
CA ALA A 130 -4.99 -17.14 2.20
C ALA A 130 -4.02 -18.33 2.35
N THR A 131 -2.97 -18.42 1.54
CA THR A 131 -1.90 -19.43 1.71
C THR A 131 -0.88 -19.06 2.80
N ALA A 132 -1.03 -17.92 3.44
CA ALA A 132 -0.11 -17.38 4.46
C ALA A 132 1.37 -17.34 4.00
N PRO A 133 1.72 -16.66 2.88
CA PRO A 133 3.04 -16.73 2.25
C PRO A 133 4.18 -16.23 3.16
N THR A 134 3.88 -15.46 4.18
CA THR A 134 4.82 -14.92 5.17
C THR A 134 4.64 -15.53 6.57
N GLY A 135 3.72 -16.50 6.73
CA GLY A 135 3.52 -17.27 7.97
C GLY A 135 2.82 -16.53 9.11
N THR A 136 2.09 -15.44 8.83
CA THR A 136 1.34 -14.68 9.86
C THR A 136 -0.17 -14.93 9.86
N GLY A 137 -0.66 -15.84 9.00
CA GLY A 137 -2.09 -16.09 8.84
C GLY A 137 -2.84 -14.83 8.43
N ASP A 138 -3.92 -14.49 9.12
CA ASP A 138 -4.78 -13.32 8.87
C ASP A 138 -4.31 -12.02 9.58
N ARG A 139 -3.12 -12.04 10.18
CA ARG A 139 -2.47 -10.83 10.72
C ARG A 139 -1.73 -10.06 9.62
N VAL A 140 -2.47 -9.63 8.63
CA VAL A 140 -1.95 -9.00 7.40
C VAL A 140 -2.57 -7.63 7.21
N ALA A 141 -1.73 -6.66 6.80
CA ALA A 141 -2.14 -5.36 6.27
C ALA A 141 -1.77 -5.30 4.78
N VAL A 142 -2.75 -5.16 3.89
CA VAL A 142 -2.54 -4.82 2.48
C VAL A 142 -2.61 -3.31 2.35
N VAL A 143 -1.55 -2.70 1.82
CA VAL A 143 -1.40 -1.24 1.77
C VAL A 143 -0.96 -0.78 0.38
N GLY A 144 -1.49 0.34 -0.09
CA GLY A 144 -1.06 0.97 -1.32
C GLY A 144 -2.19 1.45 -2.22
N ASP A 145 -1.79 1.83 -3.43
CA ASP A 145 -2.70 2.33 -4.45
C ASP A 145 -3.41 1.17 -5.17
N PHE A 146 -4.72 1.06 -4.91
CA PHE A 146 -5.59 0.10 -5.60
C PHE A 146 -6.07 0.62 -6.95
N ASN A 147 -5.85 1.91 -7.26
CA ASN A 147 -6.45 2.58 -8.40
C ASN A 147 -7.98 2.34 -8.48
N ALA A 148 -8.61 2.22 -7.34
CA ALA A 148 -10.05 1.95 -7.18
C ALA A 148 -10.57 2.70 -5.96
N TYR A 149 -11.73 3.30 -6.07
CA TYR A 149 -12.40 3.96 -4.95
C TYR A 149 -13.00 2.92 -3.98
N ALA A 150 -13.33 3.34 -2.77
CA ALA A 150 -13.70 2.46 -1.66
C ALA A 150 -14.90 1.54 -1.95
N GLN A 151 -15.80 1.91 -2.85
CA GLN A 151 -16.98 1.13 -3.24
C GLN A 151 -16.80 0.35 -4.54
N GLU A 152 -15.65 0.46 -5.19
CA GLU A 152 -15.36 -0.26 -6.43
C GLU A 152 -14.99 -1.72 -6.18
N ASP A 153 -15.19 -2.55 -7.18
CA ASP A 153 -15.06 -4.00 -7.09
C ASP A 153 -13.69 -4.49 -6.58
N PRO A 154 -12.53 -3.90 -6.97
CA PRO A 154 -11.24 -4.36 -6.46
C PRO A 154 -11.11 -4.27 -4.93
N VAL A 155 -11.69 -3.24 -4.31
CA VAL A 155 -11.73 -3.08 -2.85
C VAL A 155 -12.75 -4.04 -2.24
N ARG A 156 -13.91 -4.19 -2.87
CA ARG A 156 -14.97 -5.11 -2.42
C ARG A 156 -14.53 -6.56 -2.41
N VAL A 157 -13.62 -6.99 -3.28
CA VAL A 157 -13.01 -8.32 -3.23
C VAL A 157 -12.48 -8.66 -1.84
N PHE A 158 -11.93 -7.69 -1.14
CA PHE A 158 -11.41 -7.85 0.22
C PHE A 158 -12.48 -7.62 1.28
N THR A 159 -13.26 -6.56 1.19
CA THR A 159 -14.24 -6.21 2.23
C THR A 159 -15.37 -7.24 2.32
N ASP A 160 -15.83 -7.79 1.18
CA ASP A 160 -16.82 -8.87 1.14
C ASP A 160 -16.26 -10.20 1.71
N ALA A 161 -14.92 -10.36 1.68
CA ALA A 161 -14.22 -11.48 2.32
C ALA A 161 -13.90 -11.23 3.82
N GLY A 162 -14.44 -10.18 4.42
CA GLY A 162 -14.31 -9.89 5.85
C GLY A 162 -13.09 -9.06 6.25
N TRP A 163 -12.30 -8.59 5.27
CA TRP A 163 -11.24 -7.62 5.55
C TRP A 163 -11.83 -6.27 5.99
N ARG A 164 -11.10 -5.53 6.80
CA ARG A 164 -11.56 -4.28 7.35
C ARG A 164 -10.72 -3.11 6.86
N ASP A 165 -11.44 -2.10 6.41
CA ASP A 165 -10.88 -0.79 6.09
C ASP A 165 -11.03 0.11 7.34
N PRO A 166 -9.93 0.55 7.99
CA PRO A 166 -10.01 1.41 9.18
C PRO A 166 -10.53 2.82 8.88
N PHE A 167 -10.68 3.18 7.61
CA PHE A 167 -11.24 4.44 7.14
C PHE A 167 -12.70 4.32 6.69
N ALA A 168 -13.30 3.14 6.76
CA ALA A 168 -14.71 2.95 6.44
C ALA A 168 -15.61 3.58 7.51
N GLY A 169 -16.66 4.31 7.10
CA GLY A 169 -17.68 4.84 8.00
C GLY A 169 -17.31 6.15 8.71
N GLY A 170 -16.21 6.81 8.35
CA GLY A 170 -15.91 8.18 8.79
C GLY A 170 -16.66 9.24 7.98
N ASP A 171 -16.59 10.50 8.41
CA ASP A 171 -17.19 11.65 7.72
C ASP A 171 -16.65 11.74 6.29
N GLY A 172 -17.49 11.38 5.30
CA GLY A 172 -17.16 11.02 3.93
C GLY A 172 -16.16 11.94 3.20
N ASP A 173 -16.24 13.25 3.45
CA ASP A 173 -15.44 14.26 2.74
C ASP A 173 -13.99 14.37 3.25
N ALA A 174 -13.69 13.89 4.45
CA ALA A 174 -12.34 13.93 5.03
C ALA A 174 -11.46 12.75 4.62
N HIS A 175 -11.92 11.87 3.74
CA HIS A 175 -11.28 10.59 3.50
C HIS A 175 -10.79 10.39 2.05
N TYR A 176 -10.19 11.40 1.45
CA TYR A 176 -9.51 11.27 0.16
C TYR A 176 -7.99 11.07 0.33
N SER A 177 -7.35 10.58 -0.69
CA SER A 177 -5.90 10.50 -0.82
C SER A 177 -5.40 11.02 -2.17
N PHE A 178 -6.32 11.35 -3.06
CA PHE A 178 -6.04 11.78 -4.42
C PHE A 178 -7.12 12.75 -4.91
N VAL A 179 -6.74 13.73 -5.72
CA VAL A 179 -7.66 14.66 -6.38
C VAL A 179 -7.47 14.54 -7.90
N PHE A 180 -8.55 14.20 -8.59
CA PHE A 180 -8.56 14.08 -10.04
C PHE A 180 -9.69 14.92 -10.63
N ASP A 181 -9.36 15.80 -11.58
CA ASP A 181 -10.32 16.67 -12.24
C ASP A 181 -11.23 17.44 -11.27
N GLY A 182 -10.63 17.94 -10.17
CA GLY A 182 -11.35 18.66 -9.11
C GLY A 182 -12.21 17.80 -8.19
N GLN A 183 -12.14 16.49 -8.32
CA GLN A 183 -12.88 15.54 -7.47
C GLN A 183 -11.95 14.81 -6.53
N ALA A 184 -12.18 14.96 -5.23
CA ALA A 184 -11.43 14.26 -4.19
C ALA A 184 -11.95 12.84 -4.01
N GLY A 185 -11.03 11.86 -3.88
CA GLY A 185 -11.39 10.47 -3.64
C GLY A 185 -10.23 9.67 -3.08
N ARG A 186 -10.48 8.47 -2.58
CA ARG A 186 -9.45 7.64 -2.00
C ARG A 186 -9.14 6.44 -2.89
N LEU A 187 -7.98 6.49 -3.56
CA LEU A 187 -7.42 5.39 -4.36
C LEU A 187 -6.49 4.50 -3.53
N ASP A 188 -5.91 5.07 -2.46
CA ASP A 188 -5.02 4.37 -1.54
C ASP A 188 -5.82 3.70 -0.43
N HIS A 189 -5.53 2.44 -0.17
CA HIS A 189 -6.23 1.66 0.84
C HIS A 189 -5.25 1.01 1.81
N LEU A 190 -5.74 0.80 3.03
CA LEU A 190 -5.13 -0.03 4.04
C LEU A 190 -6.19 -1.03 4.49
N LEU A 191 -6.10 -2.25 3.99
CA LEU A 191 -7.07 -3.31 4.27
C LEU A 191 -6.45 -4.31 5.25
N LEU A 192 -7.14 -4.54 6.36
CA LEU A 192 -6.65 -5.38 7.46
C LEU A 192 -7.36 -6.72 7.49
N GLY A 193 -6.60 -7.79 7.58
CA GLY A 193 -7.14 -9.11 7.93
C GLY A 193 -7.79 -9.08 9.33
N PRO A 194 -8.78 -9.96 9.60
CA PRO A 194 -9.63 -9.86 10.80
C PRO A 194 -8.88 -9.78 12.12
N ALA A 195 -7.81 -10.56 12.30
CA ALA A 195 -7.04 -10.55 13.54
C ALA A 195 -6.25 -9.25 13.75
N LEU A 196 -5.80 -8.60 12.66
CA LEU A 196 -5.10 -7.33 12.74
C LEU A 196 -6.08 -6.16 12.88
N ALA A 197 -7.24 -6.23 12.25
CA ALA A 197 -8.30 -5.24 12.34
C ALA A 197 -8.78 -5.02 13.79
N ALA A 198 -8.85 -6.08 14.58
CA ALA A 198 -9.19 -6.01 16.01
C ALA A 198 -8.14 -5.25 16.85
N ARG A 199 -6.99 -4.92 16.29
CA ARG A 199 -5.86 -4.26 16.94
C ARG A 199 -5.71 -2.77 16.56
N VAL A 200 -6.60 -2.22 15.75
CA VAL A 200 -6.55 -0.81 15.37
C VAL A 200 -6.66 0.08 16.60
N ALA A 201 -5.72 1.00 16.72
CA ALA A 201 -5.68 2.03 17.77
C ALA A 201 -6.22 3.37 17.29
N GLY A 202 -6.12 3.61 15.99
CA GLY A 202 -6.56 4.82 15.31
C GLY A 202 -6.08 4.81 13.87
N ALA A 203 -6.72 5.64 13.05
CA ALA A 203 -6.38 5.86 11.66
C ALA A 203 -6.46 7.36 11.35
N ALA A 204 -5.56 7.85 10.52
CA ALA A 204 -5.51 9.24 10.09
C ALA A 204 -4.95 9.34 8.67
N LYS A 205 -5.28 10.42 7.99
CA LYS A 205 -4.66 10.84 6.74
C LYS A 205 -3.92 12.14 6.98
N TRP A 206 -2.87 12.30 6.25
CA TRP A 206 -2.12 13.53 6.29
C TRP A 206 -2.19 14.21 4.92
N HIS A 207 -3.09 15.18 4.79
CA HIS A 207 -3.27 15.95 3.57
C HIS A 207 -2.08 16.90 3.36
N SER A 208 -1.06 16.39 2.70
CA SER A 208 0.18 17.13 2.42
C SER A 208 0.51 17.18 0.92
N ASN A 209 -0.25 16.47 0.10
CA ASN A 209 0.11 16.25 -1.28
C ASN A 209 -1.05 16.46 -2.26
N ALA A 210 -2.22 15.84 -2.03
CA ALA A 210 -3.29 15.74 -3.03
C ALA A 210 -3.90 17.10 -3.39
N ASP A 211 -3.99 18.02 -2.43
CA ASP A 211 -4.52 19.37 -2.63
C ASP A 211 -3.51 20.37 -3.19
N GLU A 212 -2.23 20.01 -3.15
CA GLU A 212 -1.17 20.90 -3.60
C GLU A 212 -1.15 21.01 -5.13
N PRO A 213 -0.93 22.20 -5.69
CA PRO A 213 -0.91 22.39 -7.13
C PRO A 213 0.11 21.52 -7.85
N ALA A 214 -0.24 21.06 -9.04
CA ALA A 214 0.66 20.30 -9.89
C ALA A 214 1.69 21.16 -10.65
N ASP A 215 1.74 22.48 -10.41
CA ASP A 215 2.65 23.40 -11.12
C ASP A 215 4.11 23.04 -10.80
N THR A 216 4.89 22.88 -11.85
CA THR A 216 6.32 22.51 -11.76
C THR A 216 7.16 23.55 -11.03
N ARG A 217 6.76 24.83 -11.03
CA ARG A 217 7.46 25.90 -10.33
C ARG A 217 7.37 25.79 -8.81
N GLU A 218 6.31 25.20 -8.30
CA GLU A 218 6.12 24.97 -6.86
C GLU A 218 6.80 23.68 -6.38
N ARG A 219 7.06 22.72 -7.29
CA ARG A 219 7.84 21.50 -6.99
C ARG A 219 9.30 21.78 -6.63
N GLU A 220 9.81 22.95 -6.94
CA GLU A 220 11.17 23.37 -6.58
C GLU A 220 11.26 23.91 -5.14
N SER A 221 10.14 24.06 -4.44
CA SER A 221 10.15 24.44 -3.03
C SER A 221 10.64 23.25 -2.18
N ALA A 222 11.70 23.48 -1.42
CA ALA A 222 12.25 22.52 -0.47
C ALA A 222 11.30 22.38 0.74
N GLY A 223 10.23 21.61 0.62
CA GLY A 223 9.24 21.41 1.67
C GLY A 223 8.65 19.99 1.65
N PRO A 224 7.87 19.61 2.67
CA PRO A 224 7.26 18.28 2.74
C PRO A 224 6.03 18.15 1.84
N TRP A 225 5.55 19.26 1.26
CA TRP A 225 4.35 19.33 0.45
C TRP A 225 4.60 18.85 -0.97
N ARG A 226 3.64 18.18 -1.55
CA ARG A 226 3.70 17.69 -2.95
C ARG A 226 4.88 16.79 -3.26
N SER A 227 5.35 16.01 -2.28
CA SER A 227 6.33 14.94 -2.53
C SER A 227 5.74 13.79 -3.38
N SER A 228 4.43 13.75 -3.50
CA SER A 228 3.60 12.83 -4.30
C SER A 228 2.37 13.61 -4.80
N ASP A 229 1.55 12.99 -5.63
CA ASP A 229 0.17 13.40 -5.93
C ASP A 229 -0.86 12.66 -5.06
N HIS A 230 -0.40 11.76 -4.19
CA HIS A 230 -1.22 11.04 -3.23
C HIS A 230 -0.86 11.41 -1.79
N ASP A 231 -1.87 11.43 -0.92
CA ASP A 231 -1.72 11.65 0.52
C ASP A 231 -1.38 10.36 1.27
N PRO A 232 -0.49 10.40 2.26
CA PRO A 232 -0.18 9.25 3.08
C PRO A 232 -1.31 8.86 4.04
N LEU A 233 -1.51 7.54 4.18
CA LEU A 233 -2.40 6.94 5.16
C LEU A 233 -1.60 6.47 6.38
N VAL A 234 -2.08 6.76 7.59
CA VAL A 234 -1.43 6.38 8.85
C VAL A 234 -2.39 5.54 9.69
N VAL A 235 -1.96 4.35 10.10
CA VAL A 235 -2.74 3.48 11.00
C VAL A 235 -1.88 3.03 12.16
N GLY A 236 -2.40 3.23 13.37
CA GLY A 236 -1.82 2.74 14.60
C GLY A 236 -2.39 1.36 14.99
N LEU A 237 -1.52 0.42 15.33
CA LEU A 237 -1.89 -0.93 15.77
C LEU A 237 -1.38 -1.24 17.17
N ARG A 238 -2.23 -1.86 18.01
CA ARG A 238 -1.84 -2.41 19.32
C ARG A 238 -1.36 -3.83 19.15
N LEU A 239 -0.07 -4.01 18.89
CA LEU A 239 0.53 -5.32 18.64
C LEU A 239 1.06 -6.01 19.90
N ARG A 240 1.08 -5.31 21.05
CA ARG A 240 1.50 -5.84 22.35
C ARG A 240 0.29 -6.28 23.15
N GLY A 241 0.45 -7.33 23.95
CA GLY A 241 -0.52 -7.67 25.00
C GLY A 241 -0.58 -6.57 26.07
N ARG A 242 -1.73 -6.44 26.71
CA ARG A 242 -1.81 -5.70 27.99
C ARG A 242 -1.08 -6.45 29.08
#